data_08f7b8d535ff3e49ebcef42ff9b82ff1
#
_entry.id   08f7b8d535ff3e49ebcef42ff9b82ff1
#
_cell.length_a   1.000
_cell.length_b   1.000
_cell.length_c   1.000
_cell.angle_alpha   90.00
_cell.angle_beta   90.00
_cell.angle_gamma   90.00
#
_symmetry.space_group_name_H-M   'P 1'
#
loop_
_entity.id
_entity.type
_entity.pdbx_description
1 polymer ?
#
loop_
_entity_poly.entity_id
_entity_poly.type
_entity_poly.pdbx_seq_one_letter_code
_entity_poly.pdbx_strand_id
1 'polypeptide(L)'
;MTEKRRIICFGILLILILAPFTAQAVPEEKLEFTKVTLKNGITLKYKILKNEPLVSIYSVFPIGMNQEKTKGIAHLMEHLVFRGGAGYNFEAIASVTTRKGGYFNGFTSFDSTAYNYVVPKENFEAAFKVFNGSLWKTGLSEEMVALERKIVIHELDMDYAERIPYYPIFQYFYPEINYTKETVAGISALDLQEFHQNYYQPQNATYILAGDFNPESVIKQLEQVSNGFGSRDVPKETLIEFSLPDRDIIENRNIYPYHYQLLMGYEMEGLSEADRMILKLLNYSYGFNHRIDYQNNEYKFYYTFSRTLGNKDFFVIYYLERDQKFNEQDLAEEKARMLSFFRQFKKGDFKEQLANFIELVELEQVSTANSAVEAVEYEVQRFNPDNITVDDLPVLKKLSVKDLERVLDRYFKKPPKTWILVNDTETEGK
;
A
#
# COMPACT_ATOMS: atom_id res chain seq x y z
N MET A 1 17.06 59.14 34.70
CA MET A 1 15.71 58.94 35.25
C MET A 1 15.14 57.70 34.62
N THR A 2 15.14 56.60 35.34
CA THR A 2 14.80 55.26 34.89
C THR A 2 13.43 54.88 35.43
N GLU A 3 12.44 54.73 34.55
CA GLU A 3 11.11 54.19 34.89
C GLU A 3 11.12 52.67 34.84
N LYS A 4 10.98 52.05 36.00
CA LYS A 4 10.73 50.62 36.15
C LYS A 4 9.24 50.34 35.91
N ARG A 5 8.89 49.70 34.79
CA ARG A 5 7.57 49.13 34.62
C ARG A 5 7.47 47.79 35.37
N ARG A 6 6.61 47.77 36.38
CA ARG A 6 6.21 46.53 37.09
C ARG A 6 5.23 45.76 36.25
N ILE A 7 5.63 44.54 35.84
CA ILE A 7 4.73 43.56 35.26
C ILE A 7 4.06 42.82 36.41
N ILE A 8 2.75 42.97 36.52
CA ILE A 8 1.92 42.22 37.45
C ILE A 8 1.54 40.91 36.74
N CYS A 9 2.14 39.80 37.18
CA CYS A 9 1.69 38.47 36.75
C CYS A 9 0.43 38.09 37.53
N PHE A 10 -0.72 38.06 36.88
CA PHE A 10 -1.92 37.40 37.39
C PHE A 10 -1.74 35.88 37.23
N GLY A 11 -1.40 35.24 38.36
CA GLY A 11 -1.45 33.76 38.44
C GLY A 11 -2.90 33.31 38.52
N ILE A 12 -3.39 32.73 37.39
CA ILE A 12 -4.64 31.98 37.42
C ILE A 12 -4.33 30.60 38.01
N LEU A 13 -4.77 30.40 39.24
CA LEU A 13 -4.72 29.11 39.92
C LEU A 13 -5.80 28.20 39.30
N LEU A 14 -5.41 27.37 38.32
CA LEU A 14 -6.28 26.35 37.74
C LEU A 14 -6.41 25.20 38.74
N ILE A 15 -7.48 25.18 39.52
CA ILE A 15 -7.83 24.02 40.36
C ILE A 15 -8.34 22.94 39.41
N LEU A 16 -7.45 22.03 39.03
CA LEU A 16 -7.82 20.75 38.42
C LEU A 16 -8.56 19.90 39.46
N ILE A 17 -9.87 19.89 39.41
CA ILE A 17 -10.68 18.89 40.10
C ILE A 17 -10.35 17.57 39.45
N LEU A 18 -9.45 16.79 40.07
CA LEU A 18 -9.24 15.37 39.76
C LEU A 18 -10.48 14.61 40.22
N ALA A 19 -11.55 14.67 39.43
CA ALA A 19 -12.53 13.60 39.47
C ALA A 19 -11.82 12.31 39.06
N PRO A 20 -11.97 11.21 39.80
CA PRO A 20 -11.48 9.93 39.31
C PRO A 20 -12.25 9.65 38.04
N PHE A 21 -11.63 9.84 36.85
CA PHE A 21 -12.07 9.22 35.64
C PHE A 21 -11.88 7.72 35.89
N THR A 22 -12.90 7.05 36.36
CA THR A 22 -13.02 5.63 36.16
C THR A 22 -13.15 5.48 34.65
N ALA A 23 -12.04 5.27 33.96
CA ALA A 23 -12.06 4.77 32.63
C ALA A 23 -12.87 3.46 32.72
N GLN A 24 -14.17 3.51 32.42
CA GLN A 24 -14.88 2.32 32.05
C GLN A 24 -14.10 1.78 30.87
N ALA A 25 -13.48 0.62 31.05
CA ALA A 25 -12.88 -0.10 29.97
C ALA A 25 -13.98 -0.24 28.89
N VAL A 26 -13.88 0.52 27.84
CA VAL A 26 -14.70 0.28 26.64
C VAL A 26 -14.41 -1.17 26.30
N PRO A 27 -15.42 -2.05 26.17
CA PRO A 27 -15.17 -3.41 25.76
C PRO A 27 -14.31 -3.36 24.51
N GLU A 28 -13.16 -4.01 24.53
CA GLU A 28 -12.31 -4.15 23.34
C GLU A 28 -13.11 -4.89 22.28
N GLU A 29 -13.84 -4.13 21.48
CA GLU A 29 -14.60 -4.69 20.36
C GLU A 29 -13.59 -5.06 19.29
N LYS A 30 -13.34 -6.36 19.12
CA LYS A 30 -12.47 -6.86 18.09
C LYS A 30 -13.03 -6.48 16.72
N LEU A 31 -12.13 -6.10 15.81
CA LEU A 31 -12.50 -5.87 14.43
C LEU A 31 -12.84 -7.20 13.74
N GLU A 32 -14.11 -7.50 13.69
CA GLU A 32 -14.62 -8.71 13.03
C GLU A 32 -15.54 -8.33 11.87
N PHE A 33 -15.29 -8.91 10.71
CA PHE A 33 -16.13 -8.79 9.53
C PHE A 33 -16.97 -10.06 9.34
N THR A 34 -18.25 -9.87 9.08
CA THR A 34 -19.10 -10.95 8.57
C THR A 34 -18.69 -11.23 7.12
N LYS A 35 -18.34 -12.49 6.82
CA LYS A 35 -17.96 -12.94 5.48
C LYS A 35 -19.07 -13.78 4.86
N VAL A 36 -19.49 -13.44 3.65
CA VAL A 36 -20.51 -14.17 2.89
C VAL A 36 -20.03 -14.35 1.46
N THR A 37 -20.17 -15.56 0.90
CA THR A 37 -20.02 -15.78 -0.54
C THR A 37 -21.41 -15.78 -1.17
N LEU A 38 -21.64 -14.85 -2.10
CA LEU A 38 -22.92 -14.69 -2.78
C LEU A 38 -23.14 -15.78 -3.83
N LYS A 39 -24.38 -15.94 -4.30
CA LYS A 39 -24.74 -16.97 -5.29
C LYS A 39 -23.99 -16.84 -6.62
N ASN A 40 -23.60 -15.63 -6.98
CA ASN A 40 -22.81 -15.31 -8.18
C ASN A 40 -21.30 -15.45 -7.98
N GLY A 41 -20.83 -15.83 -6.79
CA GLY A 41 -19.43 -16.03 -6.46
C GLY A 41 -18.72 -14.82 -5.82
N ILE A 42 -19.34 -13.63 -5.79
CA ILE A 42 -18.76 -12.47 -5.09
C ILE A 42 -18.53 -12.81 -3.63
N THR A 43 -17.34 -12.49 -3.13
CA THR A 43 -17.08 -12.49 -1.68
C THR A 43 -17.45 -11.13 -1.11
N LEU A 44 -18.33 -11.11 -0.13
CA LEU A 44 -18.70 -9.91 0.62
C LEU A 44 -18.18 -10.04 2.05
N LYS A 45 -17.43 -9.05 2.52
CA LYS A 45 -17.02 -8.87 3.91
C LYS A 45 -17.63 -7.57 4.40
N TYR A 46 -18.34 -7.60 5.53
CA TYR A 46 -18.95 -6.37 6.04
C TYR A 46 -18.97 -6.30 7.56
N LYS A 47 -18.88 -5.06 8.07
CA LYS A 47 -19.10 -4.73 9.48
C LYS A 47 -20.16 -3.64 9.61
N ILE A 48 -21.20 -3.91 10.39
CA ILE A 48 -22.22 -2.91 10.69
C ILE A 48 -21.79 -2.08 11.89
N LEU A 49 -21.62 -0.79 11.67
CA LEU A 49 -21.33 0.20 12.70
C LEU A 49 -22.53 1.12 12.87
N LYS A 50 -23.36 0.85 13.88
CA LYS A 50 -24.57 1.60 14.16
C LYS A 50 -24.28 3.07 14.42
N ASN A 51 -25.03 3.97 13.78
CA ASN A 51 -24.91 5.42 13.88
C ASN A 51 -23.60 6.00 13.27
N GLU A 52 -22.76 5.20 12.63
CA GLU A 52 -21.62 5.69 11.90
C GLU A 52 -22.11 6.59 10.75
N PRO A 53 -21.64 7.86 10.65
CA PRO A 53 -22.13 8.79 9.64
C PRO A 53 -21.64 8.46 8.23
N LEU A 54 -20.55 7.69 8.12
CA LEU A 54 -19.94 7.33 6.86
C LEU A 54 -20.11 5.83 6.56
N VAL A 55 -20.17 5.51 5.27
CA VAL A 55 -20.01 4.14 4.78
C VAL A 55 -18.77 4.11 3.90
N SER A 56 -17.85 3.22 4.21
CA SER A 56 -16.63 2.96 3.45
C SER A 56 -16.76 1.64 2.70
N ILE A 57 -16.28 1.63 1.45
CA ILE A 57 -16.37 0.49 0.56
C ILE A 57 -15.09 0.33 -0.22
N TYR A 58 -14.63 -0.91 -0.35
CA TYR A 58 -13.63 -1.35 -1.30
C TYR A 58 -14.17 -2.47 -2.17
N SER A 59 -13.86 -2.40 -3.46
CA SER A 59 -14.06 -3.50 -4.42
C SER A 59 -12.68 -3.92 -4.91
N VAL A 60 -12.26 -5.13 -4.57
CA VAL A 60 -10.89 -5.64 -4.84
C VAL A 60 -10.96 -6.77 -5.85
N PHE A 61 -10.13 -6.68 -6.89
CA PHE A 61 -9.91 -7.73 -7.89
C PHE A 61 -8.44 -8.18 -7.80
N PRO A 62 -8.14 -9.47 -7.64
CA PRO A 62 -6.78 -10.00 -7.59
C PRO A 62 -6.16 -10.08 -9.00
N ILE A 63 -6.04 -8.94 -9.63
CA ILE A 63 -5.34 -8.71 -10.89
C ILE A 63 -4.61 -7.39 -10.82
N GLY A 64 -3.30 -7.40 -10.97
CA GLY A 64 -2.45 -6.23 -10.91
C GLY A 64 -1.33 -6.30 -11.95
N MET A 65 -0.32 -5.44 -11.77
CA MET A 65 0.79 -5.30 -12.73
C MET A 65 1.57 -6.59 -12.95
N ASN A 66 1.59 -7.50 -11.97
CA ASN A 66 2.32 -8.75 -12.05
C ASN A 66 1.63 -9.78 -12.97
N GLN A 67 0.30 -9.76 -13.04
CA GLN A 67 -0.48 -10.74 -13.76
C GLN A 67 -0.92 -10.25 -15.16
N GLU A 68 -0.76 -8.99 -15.48
CA GLU A 68 -1.20 -8.44 -16.76
C GLU A 68 -0.31 -8.87 -17.92
N LYS A 69 -0.93 -9.37 -19.00
CA LYS A 69 -0.24 -9.74 -20.24
C LYS A 69 0.20 -8.49 -21.04
N THR A 70 -0.68 -7.52 -21.14
CA THR A 70 -0.39 -6.22 -21.76
C THR A 70 -0.05 -5.21 -20.67
N LYS A 71 1.20 -4.77 -20.61
CA LYS A 71 1.71 -3.94 -19.53
C LYS A 71 1.04 -2.57 -19.46
N GLY A 72 0.54 -2.22 -18.27
CA GLY A 72 -0.19 -0.97 -17.99
C GLY A 72 -1.70 -1.05 -18.20
N ILE A 73 -2.24 -2.20 -18.64
CA ILE A 73 -3.66 -2.34 -18.90
C ILE A 73 -4.51 -2.29 -17.63
N ALA A 74 -4.00 -2.84 -16.52
CA ALA A 74 -4.70 -2.81 -15.24
C ALA A 74 -4.84 -1.37 -14.73
N HIS A 75 -3.78 -0.57 -14.82
CA HIS A 75 -3.81 0.85 -14.43
C HIS A 75 -4.73 1.67 -15.35
N LEU A 76 -4.65 1.48 -16.64
CA LEU A 76 -5.56 2.17 -17.57
C LEU A 76 -7.03 1.77 -17.35
N MET A 77 -7.30 0.51 -17.01
CA MET A 77 -8.65 0.06 -16.65
C MET A 77 -9.14 0.74 -15.37
N GLU A 78 -8.27 0.90 -14.39
CA GLU A 78 -8.58 1.60 -13.14
C GLU A 78 -9.12 3.01 -13.41
N HIS A 79 -8.44 3.79 -14.25
CA HIS A 79 -8.89 5.12 -14.67
C HIS A 79 -10.26 5.09 -15.33
N LEU A 80 -10.47 4.13 -16.24
CA LEU A 80 -11.68 4.05 -17.05
C LEU A 80 -12.94 3.71 -16.23
N VAL A 81 -12.81 2.95 -15.15
CA VAL A 81 -13.92 2.67 -14.23
C VAL A 81 -14.54 3.97 -13.70
N PHE A 82 -13.73 4.98 -13.41
CA PHE A 82 -14.22 6.28 -12.91
C PHE A 82 -14.76 7.20 -14.01
N ARG A 83 -14.60 6.86 -15.29
CA ARG A 83 -15.24 7.62 -16.38
C ARG A 83 -16.70 7.25 -16.57
N GLY A 84 -17.11 6.13 -15.97
CA GLY A 84 -18.50 5.71 -15.92
C GLY A 84 -18.82 4.50 -16.79
N GLY A 85 -20.06 4.08 -16.72
CA GLY A 85 -20.59 2.91 -17.41
C GLY A 85 -22.05 2.69 -17.04
N ALA A 86 -22.72 1.76 -17.70
CA ALA A 86 -24.15 1.50 -17.49
C ALA A 86 -25.05 2.74 -17.61
N GLY A 87 -24.65 3.73 -18.42
CA GLY A 87 -25.37 5.01 -18.57
C GLY A 87 -24.99 6.09 -17.56
N TYR A 88 -24.07 5.82 -16.65
CA TYR A 88 -23.46 6.81 -15.76
C TYR A 88 -22.19 7.38 -16.39
N ASN A 89 -21.82 8.60 -16.00
CA ASN A 89 -20.58 9.27 -16.37
C ASN A 89 -19.86 9.77 -15.12
N PHE A 90 -18.69 10.39 -15.28
CA PHE A 90 -17.90 10.95 -14.18
C PHE A 90 -18.73 11.92 -13.31
N GLU A 91 -19.57 12.76 -13.93
CA GLU A 91 -20.45 13.69 -13.22
C GLU A 91 -21.47 12.97 -12.32
N ALA A 92 -22.00 11.84 -12.76
CA ALA A 92 -22.91 11.02 -11.96
C ALA A 92 -22.18 10.45 -10.74
N ILE A 93 -20.94 9.95 -10.91
CA ILE A 93 -20.09 9.49 -9.82
C ILE A 93 -19.80 10.62 -8.83
N ALA A 94 -19.35 11.78 -9.31
CA ALA A 94 -19.04 12.93 -8.48
C ALA A 94 -20.29 13.47 -7.74
N SER A 95 -21.47 13.40 -8.36
CA SER A 95 -22.71 13.89 -7.75
C SER A 95 -23.17 13.08 -6.54
N VAL A 96 -22.85 11.80 -6.49
CA VAL A 96 -23.22 10.91 -5.38
C VAL A 96 -22.09 10.74 -4.35
N THR A 97 -20.89 11.24 -4.65
CA THR A 97 -19.71 11.13 -3.79
C THR A 97 -19.14 12.49 -3.39
N THR A 98 -18.20 13.05 -4.15
CA THR A 98 -17.43 14.26 -3.78
C THR A 98 -18.32 15.47 -3.55
N ARG A 99 -19.40 15.66 -4.33
CA ARG A 99 -20.36 16.74 -4.09
C ARG A 99 -21.24 16.54 -2.85
N LYS A 100 -21.17 15.36 -2.24
CA LYS A 100 -21.89 15.02 -1.00
C LYS A 100 -20.96 14.91 0.20
N GLY A 101 -19.70 15.38 0.06
CA GLY A 101 -18.71 15.34 1.14
C GLY A 101 -17.98 14.01 1.28
N GLY A 102 -18.15 13.10 0.33
CA GLY A 102 -17.38 11.85 0.22
C GLY A 102 -16.17 11.98 -0.70
N TYR A 103 -15.50 10.87 -0.90
CA TYR A 103 -14.42 10.74 -1.88
C TYR A 103 -14.45 9.37 -2.54
N PHE A 104 -13.73 9.23 -3.64
CA PHE A 104 -13.46 7.96 -4.29
C PHE A 104 -12.03 7.95 -4.83
N ASN A 105 -11.46 6.76 -4.91
CA ASN A 105 -10.14 6.55 -5.48
C ASN A 105 -10.01 5.12 -6.02
N GLY A 106 -8.99 4.88 -6.83
CA GLY A 106 -8.54 3.57 -7.26
C GLY A 106 -7.05 3.44 -7.05
N PHE A 107 -6.59 2.22 -7.02
CA PHE A 107 -5.16 1.94 -7.07
C PHE A 107 -4.90 0.57 -7.67
N THR A 108 -3.85 0.51 -8.46
CA THR A 108 -3.33 -0.72 -9.05
C THR A 108 -2.02 -1.08 -8.38
N SER A 109 -1.98 -2.25 -7.75
CA SER A 109 -0.79 -2.81 -7.14
C SER A 109 -0.20 -3.92 -8.00
N PHE A 110 0.80 -4.64 -7.45
CA PHE A 110 1.37 -5.82 -8.13
C PHE A 110 0.34 -6.92 -8.37
N ASP A 111 -0.47 -7.21 -7.34
CA ASP A 111 -1.30 -8.40 -7.27
C ASP A 111 -2.80 -8.08 -7.29
N SER A 112 -3.17 -6.80 -7.25
CA SER A 112 -4.57 -6.41 -7.21
C SER A 112 -4.84 -5.02 -7.77
N THR A 113 -6.05 -4.84 -8.25
CA THR A 113 -6.65 -3.53 -8.53
C THR A 113 -7.83 -3.34 -7.58
N ALA A 114 -7.90 -2.19 -6.94
CA ALA A 114 -8.96 -1.89 -5.99
C ALA A 114 -9.57 -0.53 -6.25
N TYR A 115 -10.86 -0.43 -5.94
CA TYR A 115 -11.67 0.77 -6.06
C TYR A 115 -12.33 1.05 -4.74
N ASN A 116 -12.12 2.24 -4.21
CA ASN A 116 -12.72 2.62 -2.94
C ASN A 116 -13.54 3.88 -3.05
N TYR A 117 -14.55 3.97 -2.22
CA TYR A 117 -15.27 5.21 -1.98
C TYR A 117 -15.79 5.25 -0.55
N VAL A 118 -15.86 6.48 -0.04
CA VAL A 118 -16.42 6.81 1.26
C VAL A 118 -17.49 7.84 1.04
N VAL A 119 -18.69 7.60 1.59
CA VAL A 119 -19.83 8.49 1.43
C VAL A 119 -20.62 8.64 2.73
N PRO A 120 -21.30 9.77 2.96
CA PRO A 120 -22.32 9.86 4.00
C PRO A 120 -23.36 8.76 3.83
N LYS A 121 -23.81 8.17 4.93
CA LYS A 121 -24.72 7.01 4.91
C LYS A 121 -26.01 7.24 4.17
N GLU A 122 -26.53 8.45 4.21
CA GLU A 122 -27.74 8.84 3.48
C GLU A 122 -27.58 8.86 1.95
N ASN A 123 -26.37 8.92 1.46
CA ASN A 123 -26.05 8.85 0.02
C ASN A 123 -25.57 7.46 -0.42
N PHE A 124 -25.40 6.53 0.51
CA PHE A 124 -24.78 5.23 0.28
C PHE A 124 -25.47 4.44 -0.84
N GLU A 125 -26.79 4.27 -0.79
CA GLU A 125 -27.55 3.48 -1.78
C GLU A 125 -27.37 4.03 -3.20
N ALA A 126 -27.40 5.35 -3.36
CA ALA A 126 -27.21 6.00 -4.66
C ALA A 126 -25.77 5.83 -5.16
N ALA A 127 -24.78 6.04 -4.29
CA ALA A 127 -23.37 5.86 -4.61
C ALA A 127 -23.07 4.41 -4.98
N PHE A 128 -23.54 3.44 -4.18
CA PHE A 128 -23.34 2.01 -4.41
C PHE A 128 -23.88 1.56 -5.76
N LYS A 129 -25.07 2.04 -6.13
CA LYS A 129 -25.67 1.76 -7.45
C LYS A 129 -24.83 2.31 -8.60
N VAL A 130 -24.39 3.57 -8.50
CA VAL A 130 -23.63 4.24 -9.56
C VAL A 130 -22.27 3.59 -9.74
N PHE A 131 -21.56 3.32 -8.64
CA PHE A 131 -20.26 2.68 -8.67
C PHE A 131 -20.30 1.27 -9.25
N ASN A 132 -21.24 0.45 -8.77
CA ASN A 132 -21.39 -0.90 -9.32
C ASN A 132 -21.77 -0.85 -10.81
N GLY A 133 -22.62 0.07 -11.21
CA GLY A 133 -22.93 0.27 -12.63
C GLY A 133 -21.70 0.61 -13.46
N SER A 134 -20.85 1.50 -12.96
CA SER A 134 -19.61 1.87 -13.63
C SER A 134 -18.59 0.73 -13.64
N LEU A 135 -18.38 0.07 -12.51
CA LEU A 135 -17.41 -1.01 -12.35
C LEU A 135 -17.73 -2.24 -13.22
N TRP A 136 -18.98 -2.71 -13.19
CA TRP A 136 -19.40 -3.92 -13.90
C TRP A 136 -19.72 -3.71 -15.37
N LYS A 137 -20.01 -2.48 -15.77
CA LYS A 137 -20.36 -2.12 -17.17
C LYS A 137 -19.57 -0.88 -17.59
N THR A 138 -18.26 -0.92 -17.37
CA THR A 138 -17.35 0.19 -17.70
C THR A 138 -17.50 0.60 -19.17
N GLY A 139 -17.59 1.88 -19.42
CA GLY A 139 -17.63 2.45 -20.77
C GLY A 139 -16.24 2.42 -21.39
N LEU A 140 -16.08 1.71 -22.49
CA LEU A 140 -14.79 1.48 -23.16
C LEU A 140 -14.87 1.97 -24.63
N SER A 141 -15.26 3.23 -24.84
CA SER A 141 -15.18 3.84 -26.18
C SER A 141 -13.74 4.25 -26.50
N GLU A 142 -13.35 4.19 -27.77
CA GLU A 142 -12.03 4.64 -28.21
C GLU A 142 -11.72 6.10 -27.81
N GLU A 143 -12.71 6.96 -27.76
CA GLU A 143 -12.57 8.34 -27.35
C GLU A 143 -12.17 8.43 -25.86
N MET A 144 -12.87 7.69 -24.99
CA MET A 144 -12.56 7.64 -23.56
C MET A 144 -11.19 7.02 -23.29
N VAL A 145 -10.90 5.90 -23.99
CA VAL A 145 -9.61 5.23 -23.88
C VAL A 145 -8.47 6.13 -24.34
N ALA A 146 -8.64 6.87 -25.44
CA ALA A 146 -7.63 7.80 -25.94
C ALA A 146 -7.39 8.98 -24.98
N LEU A 147 -8.42 9.42 -24.26
CA LEU A 147 -8.29 10.45 -23.23
C LEU A 147 -7.49 9.94 -22.04
N GLU A 148 -7.87 8.78 -21.49
CA GLU A 148 -7.21 8.22 -20.30
C GLU A 148 -5.77 7.77 -20.59
N ARG A 149 -5.50 7.24 -21.76
CA ARG A 149 -4.11 6.95 -22.18
C ARG A 149 -3.21 8.18 -22.06
N LYS A 150 -3.69 9.36 -22.45
CA LYS A 150 -2.90 10.61 -22.30
C LYS A 150 -2.66 10.97 -20.85
N ILE A 151 -3.63 10.72 -19.97
CA ILE A 151 -3.51 11.00 -18.55
C ILE A 151 -2.51 10.04 -17.92
N VAL A 152 -2.64 8.74 -18.13
CA VAL A 152 -1.70 7.73 -17.61
C VAL A 152 -0.28 7.96 -18.15
N ILE A 153 -0.12 8.33 -19.44
CA ILE A 153 1.18 8.69 -20.01
C ILE A 153 1.76 9.94 -19.33
N HIS A 154 0.92 10.93 -19.03
CA HIS A 154 1.36 12.13 -18.30
C HIS A 154 1.76 11.82 -16.87
N GLU A 155 1.05 10.92 -16.18
CA GLU A 155 1.43 10.46 -14.85
C GLU A 155 2.79 9.77 -14.83
N LEU A 156 3.09 8.98 -15.87
CA LEU A 156 4.43 8.40 -16.04
C LEU A 156 5.53 9.45 -16.17
N ASP A 157 5.23 10.61 -16.75
CA ASP A 157 6.18 11.73 -16.81
C ASP A 157 6.37 12.41 -15.45
N MET A 158 5.28 12.60 -14.71
CA MET A 158 5.32 13.24 -13.39
C MET A 158 5.95 12.34 -12.33
N ASP A 159 5.70 11.04 -12.39
CA ASP A 159 6.20 10.08 -11.41
C ASP A 159 7.73 10.01 -11.35
N TYR A 160 8.42 10.31 -12.45
CA TYR A 160 9.89 10.38 -12.47
C TYR A 160 10.45 11.51 -11.59
N ALA A 161 9.74 12.62 -11.46
CA ALA A 161 10.22 13.78 -10.73
C ALA A 161 9.74 13.84 -9.27
N GLU A 162 8.56 13.36 -8.96
CA GLU A 162 7.87 13.61 -7.69
C GLU A 162 7.72 12.36 -6.79
N ARG A 163 7.68 11.15 -7.35
CA ARG A 163 7.48 9.89 -6.62
C ARG A 163 8.74 9.08 -6.40
N ILE A 164 9.86 9.72 -6.42
CA ILE A 164 11.20 9.11 -6.42
C ILE A 164 11.43 8.01 -5.36
N PRO A 165 10.83 7.93 -4.18
CA PRO A 165 11.22 6.86 -3.27
C PRO A 165 10.86 5.45 -3.73
N TYR A 166 9.71 5.25 -4.36
CA TYR A 166 9.17 3.90 -4.56
C TYR A 166 9.30 3.36 -5.99
N TYR A 167 9.23 4.22 -6.98
CA TYR A 167 9.15 3.82 -8.38
C TYR A 167 10.42 3.16 -8.93
N PRO A 168 11.63 3.64 -8.62
CA PRO A 168 12.85 3.00 -9.10
C PRO A 168 13.02 1.56 -8.60
N ILE A 169 12.56 1.26 -7.38
CA ILE A 169 12.60 -0.09 -6.83
C ILE A 169 11.91 -1.06 -7.78
N PHE A 170 10.74 -0.69 -8.26
CA PHE A 170 9.95 -1.54 -9.15
C PHE A 170 10.54 -1.60 -10.56
N GLN A 171 11.09 -0.50 -11.05
CA GLN A 171 11.72 -0.47 -12.37
C GLN A 171 12.99 -1.30 -12.45
N TYR A 172 13.75 -1.38 -11.36
CA TYR A 172 15.05 -2.02 -11.36
C TYR A 172 15.04 -3.46 -10.89
N PHE A 173 14.26 -3.74 -9.87
CA PHE A 173 14.10 -5.11 -9.41
C PHE A 173 13.11 -5.91 -10.28
N TYR A 174 12.26 -5.22 -11.05
CA TYR A 174 11.17 -5.86 -11.80
C TYR A 174 10.95 -5.22 -13.18
N PRO A 175 11.97 -5.17 -14.04
CA PRO A 175 11.84 -4.52 -15.35
C PRO A 175 10.72 -5.13 -16.20
N GLU A 176 10.41 -6.42 -16.00
CA GLU A 176 9.36 -7.12 -16.72
C GLU A 176 7.93 -6.70 -16.35
N ILE A 177 7.75 -6.07 -15.18
CA ILE A 177 6.43 -5.55 -14.76
C ILE A 177 6.22 -4.14 -15.28
N ASN A 178 7.30 -3.48 -15.59
CA ASN A 178 7.27 -2.07 -15.93
C ASN A 178 6.49 -1.84 -17.22
N TYR A 179 5.59 -0.87 -17.18
CA TYR A 179 4.94 -0.36 -18.38
C TYR A 179 5.52 0.99 -18.76
N THR A 180 5.60 1.23 -20.06
CA THR A 180 6.17 2.44 -20.66
C THR A 180 5.07 3.24 -21.34
N LYS A 181 5.39 4.47 -21.75
CA LYS A 181 4.48 5.29 -22.55
C LYS A 181 4.07 4.57 -23.84
N GLU A 182 4.99 3.83 -24.47
CA GLU A 182 4.76 3.09 -25.69
C GLU A 182 3.79 1.93 -25.45
N THR A 183 3.95 1.18 -24.35
CA THR A 183 3.03 0.08 -24.02
C THR A 183 1.63 0.60 -23.75
N VAL A 184 1.49 1.67 -22.94
CA VAL A 184 0.19 2.30 -22.66
C VAL A 184 -0.43 2.89 -23.93
N ALA A 185 0.35 3.55 -24.79
CA ALA A 185 -0.13 4.12 -26.04
C ALA A 185 -0.69 3.06 -27.00
N GLY A 186 -0.17 1.83 -26.91
CA GLY A 186 -0.60 0.71 -27.74
C GLY A 186 -1.88 0.00 -27.28
N ILE A 187 -2.39 0.26 -26.08
CA ILE A 187 -3.58 -0.41 -25.54
C ILE A 187 -4.84 0.11 -26.25
N SER A 188 -5.60 -0.79 -26.85
CA SER A 188 -6.86 -0.48 -27.53
C SER A 188 -8.09 -0.67 -26.62
N ALA A 189 -9.24 -0.15 -27.04
CA ALA A 189 -10.52 -0.41 -26.36
C ALA A 189 -10.89 -1.90 -26.39
N LEU A 190 -10.46 -2.62 -27.42
CA LEU A 190 -10.70 -4.06 -27.53
C LEU A 190 -9.87 -4.85 -26.50
N ASP A 191 -8.61 -4.49 -26.30
CA ASP A 191 -7.76 -5.09 -25.26
C ASP A 191 -8.37 -4.89 -23.87
N LEU A 192 -8.88 -3.69 -23.60
CA LEU A 192 -9.54 -3.35 -22.35
C LEU A 192 -10.87 -4.09 -22.14
N GLN A 193 -11.64 -4.28 -23.20
CA GLN A 193 -12.86 -5.09 -23.15
C GLN A 193 -12.56 -6.54 -22.83
N GLU A 194 -11.53 -7.11 -23.47
CA GLU A 194 -11.07 -8.48 -23.19
C GLU A 194 -10.56 -8.60 -21.75
N PHE A 195 -9.73 -7.66 -21.32
CA PHE A 195 -9.22 -7.61 -19.95
C PHE A 195 -10.35 -7.53 -18.91
N HIS A 196 -11.30 -6.62 -19.09
CA HIS A 196 -12.46 -6.50 -18.20
C HIS A 196 -13.29 -7.78 -18.18
N GLN A 197 -13.57 -8.37 -19.36
CA GLN A 197 -14.32 -9.63 -19.45
C GLN A 197 -13.62 -10.82 -18.80
N ASN A 198 -12.30 -10.85 -18.78
CA ASN A 198 -11.53 -11.95 -18.22
C ASN A 198 -11.35 -11.84 -16.71
N TYR A 199 -11.11 -10.65 -16.18
CA TYR A 199 -10.71 -10.47 -14.79
C TYR A 199 -11.77 -9.85 -13.88
N TYR A 200 -12.69 -9.05 -14.44
CA TYR A 200 -13.78 -8.45 -13.66
C TYR A 200 -14.98 -9.42 -13.64
N GLN A 201 -14.74 -10.55 -13.02
CA GLN A 201 -15.73 -11.61 -12.87
C GLN A 201 -16.25 -11.64 -11.42
N PRO A 202 -17.54 -11.99 -11.20
CA PRO A 202 -18.12 -12.05 -9.85
C PRO A 202 -17.31 -12.88 -8.88
N GLN A 203 -16.88 -14.07 -9.28
CA GLN A 203 -16.09 -14.95 -8.42
C GLN A 203 -14.66 -14.46 -8.13
N ASN A 204 -14.21 -13.44 -8.85
CA ASN A 204 -12.91 -12.79 -8.66
C ASN A 204 -13.02 -11.51 -7.81
N ALA A 205 -14.23 -11.07 -7.49
CA ALA A 205 -14.46 -9.82 -6.77
C ALA A 205 -14.62 -10.06 -5.28
N THR A 206 -13.94 -9.23 -4.49
CA THR A 206 -14.18 -9.13 -3.05
C THR A 206 -14.63 -7.71 -2.72
N TYR A 207 -15.79 -7.60 -2.11
CA TYR A 207 -16.30 -6.34 -1.56
C TYR A 207 -16.08 -6.31 -0.06
N ILE A 208 -15.60 -5.19 0.46
CA ILE A 208 -15.36 -4.94 1.88
C ILE A 208 -16.07 -3.66 2.25
N LEU A 209 -17.00 -3.73 3.21
CA LEU A 209 -17.83 -2.59 3.62
C LEU A 209 -17.84 -2.44 5.15
N ALA A 210 -17.80 -1.21 5.62
CA ALA A 210 -18.16 -0.90 7.00
C ALA A 210 -18.99 0.39 7.06
N GLY A 211 -19.86 0.48 8.08
CA GLY A 211 -20.74 1.60 8.31
C GLY A 211 -22.17 1.23 8.71
N ASP A 212 -23.04 2.22 8.71
CA ASP A 212 -24.47 2.04 9.03
C ASP A 212 -25.30 1.89 7.74
N PHE A 213 -25.45 0.66 7.27
CA PHE A 213 -26.19 0.32 6.05
C PHE A 213 -26.97 -1.00 6.22
N ASN A 214 -27.85 -1.30 5.26
CA ASN A 214 -28.61 -2.55 5.23
C ASN A 214 -27.85 -3.60 4.39
N PRO A 215 -27.30 -4.69 5.00
CA PRO A 215 -26.54 -5.69 4.27
C PRO A 215 -27.39 -6.49 3.27
N GLU A 216 -28.69 -6.69 3.53
CA GLU A 216 -29.58 -7.39 2.59
C GLU A 216 -29.76 -6.59 1.27
N SER A 217 -29.85 -5.25 1.38
CA SER A 217 -29.89 -4.36 0.21
C SER A 217 -28.60 -4.49 -0.62
N VAL A 218 -27.43 -4.50 0.06
CA VAL A 218 -26.11 -4.69 -0.58
C VAL A 218 -26.05 -6.02 -1.31
N ILE A 219 -26.39 -7.12 -0.64
CA ILE A 219 -26.40 -8.47 -1.21
C ILE A 219 -27.28 -8.51 -2.45
N LYS A 220 -28.51 -8.01 -2.36
CA LYS A 220 -29.45 -7.98 -3.49
C LYS A 220 -28.89 -7.19 -4.68
N GLN A 221 -28.29 -6.03 -4.44
CA GLN A 221 -27.69 -5.23 -5.50
C GLN A 221 -26.50 -5.94 -6.14
N LEU A 222 -25.59 -6.53 -5.35
CA LEU A 222 -24.44 -7.28 -5.85
C LEU A 222 -24.85 -8.53 -6.65
N GLU A 223 -25.90 -9.23 -6.25
CA GLU A 223 -26.43 -10.37 -7.04
C GLU A 223 -27.03 -9.90 -8.38
N GLN A 224 -27.58 -8.68 -8.44
CA GLN A 224 -28.20 -8.15 -9.65
C GLN A 224 -27.23 -7.58 -10.65
N VAL A 225 -26.13 -6.93 -10.21
CA VAL A 225 -25.17 -6.28 -11.15
C VAL A 225 -24.42 -7.30 -11.99
N SER A 226 -24.27 -8.53 -11.54
CA SER A 226 -23.62 -9.61 -12.25
C SER A 226 -24.54 -10.37 -13.21
N ASN A 227 -25.81 -10.00 -13.31
CA ASN A 227 -26.72 -10.58 -14.30
C ASN A 227 -26.23 -10.23 -15.72
N GLY A 228 -25.78 -11.24 -16.43
CA GLY A 228 -25.19 -11.08 -17.77
C GLY A 228 -23.68 -11.40 -17.84
N PHE A 229 -23.01 -11.53 -16.68
CA PHE A 229 -21.67 -12.14 -16.62
C PHE A 229 -21.85 -13.67 -16.63
N GLY A 230 -21.43 -14.30 -17.71
CA GLY A 230 -21.32 -15.76 -17.72
C GLY A 230 -20.17 -16.16 -16.78
N SER A 231 -20.32 -17.28 -16.07
CA SER A 231 -19.21 -17.85 -15.33
C SER A 231 -18.08 -18.19 -16.31
N ARG A 232 -16.99 -17.43 -16.29
CA ARG A 232 -15.76 -17.70 -17.03
C ARG A 232 -14.68 -18.03 -16.01
N ASP A 233 -13.83 -18.99 -16.35
CA ASP A 233 -12.63 -19.20 -15.58
C ASP A 233 -11.75 -17.95 -15.68
N VAL A 234 -11.35 -17.41 -14.53
CA VAL A 234 -10.38 -16.31 -14.50
C VAL A 234 -9.03 -16.88 -14.93
N PRO A 235 -8.38 -16.27 -15.94
CA PRO A 235 -7.08 -16.75 -16.38
C PRO A 235 -6.10 -16.80 -15.19
N LYS A 236 -5.40 -17.93 -15.07
CA LYS A 236 -4.27 -18.04 -14.14
C LYS A 236 -3.04 -17.57 -14.89
N GLU A 237 -2.66 -16.34 -14.63
CA GLU A 237 -1.45 -15.81 -15.21
C GLU A 237 -0.22 -16.48 -14.60
N THR A 238 0.80 -16.67 -15.42
CA THR A 238 2.10 -17.12 -14.94
C THR A 238 2.76 -15.94 -14.24
N LEU A 239 3.03 -16.09 -12.95
CA LEU A 239 3.77 -15.09 -12.20
C LEU A 239 5.15 -14.89 -12.84
N ILE A 240 5.54 -13.64 -13.00
CA ILE A 240 6.86 -13.30 -13.51
C ILE A 240 7.91 -13.73 -12.48
N GLU A 241 8.94 -14.43 -12.93
CA GLU A 241 10.08 -14.77 -12.08
C GLU A 241 10.98 -13.56 -11.92
N PHE A 242 11.23 -13.18 -10.68
CA PHE A 242 12.10 -12.05 -10.33
C PHE A 242 13.44 -12.54 -9.82
N SER A 243 14.50 -11.79 -10.12
CA SER A 243 15.82 -12.00 -9.56
C SER A 243 16.55 -10.69 -9.42
N LEU A 244 17.23 -10.51 -8.30
CA LEU A 244 18.14 -9.40 -8.15
C LEU A 244 19.35 -9.58 -9.07
N PRO A 245 19.92 -8.49 -9.62
CA PRO A 245 21.10 -8.57 -10.47
C PRO A 245 22.27 -9.21 -9.73
N ASP A 246 23.09 -9.98 -10.44
CA ASP A 246 24.24 -10.68 -9.85
C ASP A 246 25.43 -9.79 -9.47
N ARG A 247 25.39 -8.52 -9.85
CA ARG A 247 26.43 -7.53 -9.59
C ARG A 247 25.81 -6.21 -9.12
N ASP A 248 26.63 -5.38 -8.47
CA ASP A 248 26.27 -3.99 -8.23
C ASP A 248 26.09 -3.23 -9.55
N ILE A 249 25.06 -2.41 -9.64
CA ILE A 249 24.74 -1.59 -10.80
C ILE A 249 24.82 -0.13 -10.40
N ILE A 250 25.49 0.67 -11.21
CA ILE A 250 25.55 2.14 -11.08
C ILE A 250 24.98 2.73 -12.36
N GLU A 251 23.98 3.58 -12.24
CA GLU A 251 23.36 4.29 -13.36
C GLU A 251 23.30 5.80 -13.10
N ASN A 252 23.56 6.56 -14.15
CA ASN A 252 23.35 8.01 -14.12
C ASN A 252 21.92 8.32 -14.58
N ARG A 253 21.18 9.06 -13.74
CA ARG A 253 19.81 9.50 -14.03
C ARG A 253 19.51 10.85 -13.40
N ASN A 254 18.53 11.55 -13.97
CA ASN A 254 17.95 12.71 -13.30
C ASN A 254 17.07 12.23 -12.15
N ILE A 255 17.55 12.43 -10.94
CA ILE A 255 16.85 12.10 -9.68
C ILE A 255 16.76 13.32 -8.75
N TYR A 256 16.81 14.54 -9.34
CA TYR A 256 16.67 15.77 -8.56
C TYR A 256 15.43 15.69 -7.61
N PRO A 257 15.52 16.11 -6.34
CA PRO A 257 16.61 16.86 -5.71
C PRO A 257 17.70 16.02 -5.03
N TYR A 258 17.82 14.74 -5.32
CA TYR A 258 18.80 13.86 -4.68
C TYR A 258 20.09 13.79 -5.50
N HIS A 259 21.22 13.64 -4.81
CA HIS A 259 22.52 13.44 -5.44
C HIS A 259 22.72 11.97 -5.85
N TYR A 260 22.28 11.06 -4.98
CA TYR A 260 22.21 9.65 -5.33
C TYR A 260 21.14 8.91 -4.54
N GLN A 261 20.81 7.76 -5.05
CA GLN A 261 19.86 6.83 -4.48
C GLN A 261 20.51 5.46 -4.41
N LEU A 262 20.42 4.82 -3.25
CA LEU A 262 21.00 3.53 -3.01
C LEU A 262 19.89 2.53 -2.66
N LEU A 263 19.82 1.44 -3.44
CA LEU A 263 18.98 0.30 -3.15
C LEU A 263 19.86 -0.90 -2.84
N MET A 264 19.59 -1.55 -1.72
CA MET A 264 20.28 -2.75 -1.27
C MET A 264 19.26 -3.85 -1.05
N GLY A 265 19.39 -4.95 -1.76
CA GLY A 265 18.40 -6.03 -1.75
C GLY A 265 19.01 -7.37 -1.36
N TYR A 266 18.22 -8.11 -0.61
CA TYR A 266 18.43 -9.53 -0.31
C TYR A 266 17.31 -10.32 -0.97
N GLU A 267 17.67 -11.33 -1.73
CA GLU A 267 16.76 -12.31 -2.32
C GLU A 267 16.80 -13.59 -1.50
N MET A 268 15.64 -14.13 -1.19
CA MET A 268 15.49 -15.29 -0.30
C MET A 268 14.48 -16.26 -0.89
N GLU A 269 14.70 -17.53 -0.70
CA GLU A 269 13.82 -18.60 -1.13
C GLU A 269 13.51 -19.56 0.02
N GLY A 270 12.30 -20.12 -0.01
CA GLY A 270 11.89 -21.14 0.94
C GLY A 270 11.78 -20.64 2.38
N LEU A 271 11.36 -19.40 2.57
CA LEU A 271 11.08 -18.86 3.89
C LEU A 271 9.87 -19.57 4.50
N SER A 272 10.01 -19.92 5.78
CA SER A 272 8.85 -20.30 6.59
C SER A 272 8.04 -19.05 6.95
N GLU A 273 6.80 -19.25 7.38
CA GLU A 273 5.97 -18.17 7.91
C GLU A 273 6.66 -17.42 9.06
N ALA A 274 7.32 -18.15 9.97
CA ALA A 274 8.10 -17.56 11.04
C ALA A 274 9.28 -16.70 10.53
N ASP A 275 9.96 -17.13 9.45
CA ASP A 275 11.04 -16.36 8.85
C ASP A 275 10.52 -15.05 8.24
N ARG A 276 9.36 -15.08 7.56
CA ARG A 276 8.70 -13.86 7.06
C ARG A 276 8.34 -12.91 8.18
N MET A 277 7.84 -13.42 9.30
CA MET A 277 7.54 -12.58 10.47
C MET A 277 8.82 -11.95 11.07
N ILE A 278 9.96 -12.65 11.02
CA ILE A 278 11.25 -12.05 11.40
C ILE A 278 11.64 -10.91 10.44
N LEU A 279 11.43 -11.07 9.12
CA LEU A 279 11.71 -9.99 8.17
C LEU A 279 10.81 -8.77 8.41
N LYS A 280 9.53 -8.99 8.68
CA LYS A 280 8.59 -7.91 9.03
C LYS A 280 8.99 -7.20 10.32
N LEU A 281 9.43 -7.95 11.35
CA LEU A 281 9.96 -7.38 12.59
C LEU A 281 11.25 -6.58 12.36
N LEU A 282 12.16 -7.07 11.53
CA LEU A 282 13.38 -6.34 11.15
C LEU A 282 13.01 -5.05 10.41
N ASN A 283 12.04 -5.11 9.51
CA ASN A 283 11.52 -3.93 8.81
C ASN A 283 10.97 -2.89 9.79
N TYR A 284 10.13 -3.31 10.73
CA TYR A 284 9.60 -2.45 11.80
C TYR A 284 10.74 -1.81 12.62
N SER A 285 11.64 -2.64 13.12
CA SER A 285 12.73 -2.20 14.00
C SER A 285 13.70 -1.27 13.28
N TYR A 286 14.03 -1.57 12.02
CA TYR A 286 14.92 -0.75 11.21
C TYR A 286 14.29 0.60 10.86
N GLY A 287 13.05 0.59 10.40
CA GLY A 287 12.32 1.82 10.05
C GLY A 287 12.10 2.76 11.24
N PHE A 288 12.00 2.22 12.46
CA PHE A 288 11.84 3.02 13.67
C PHE A 288 13.16 3.61 14.19
N ASN A 289 14.26 2.87 14.10
CA ASN A 289 15.53 3.24 14.73
C ASN A 289 16.43 4.13 13.87
N HIS A 290 16.15 4.28 12.57
CA HIS A 290 17.08 4.94 11.63
C HIS A 290 16.48 6.10 10.85
N ARG A 291 15.34 6.61 11.28
CA ARG A 291 14.71 7.76 10.61
C ARG A 291 15.52 9.05 10.66
N ILE A 292 16.41 9.22 11.65
CA ILE A 292 17.17 10.45 11.82
C ILE A 292 18.49 10.15 12.52
N ASP A 293 19.61 10.37 11.86
CA ASP A 293 20.90 10.48 12.54
C ASP A 293 21.04 11.90 13.11
N TYR A 294 20.50 12.11 14.32
CA TYR A 294 20.57 13.41 15.00
C TYR A 294 21.98 13.80 15.47
N GLN A 295 22.93 12.86 15.51
CA GLN A 295 24.27 13.13 16.04
C GLN A 295 25.11 13.99 15.09
N ASN A 296 24.86 13.90 13.77
CA ASN A 296 25.64 14.61 12.77
C ASN A 296 24.90 15.74 12.04
N ASN A 297 23.66 16.06 12.44
CA ASN A 297 22.80 17.03 11.74
C ASN A 297 22.51 16.67 10.27
N GLU A 298 22.67 15.40 9.92
CA GLU A 298 22.43 14.86 8.59
C GLU A 298 21.07 14.16 8.56
N TYR A 299 20.20 14.58 7.63
CA TYR A 299 18.90 13.93 7.41
C TYR A 299 19.08 12.74 6.47
N LYS A 300 19.39 11.57 7.03
CA LYS A 300 19.47 10.32 6.26
C LYS A 300 18.15 9.56 6.37
N PHE A 301 17.46 9.40 5.26
CA PHE A 301 16.23 8.64 5.20
C PHE A 301 16.47 7.23 4.70
N TYR A 302 16.29 6.27 5.60
CA TYR A 302 16.27 4.86 5.23
C TYR A 302 14.84 4.35 5.24
N TYR A 303 14.50 3.66 4.18
CA TYR A 303 13.27 2.91 4.09
C TYR A 303 13.61 1.45 3.96
N THR A 304 12.87 0.60 4.65
CA THR A 304 12.97 -0.84 4.46
C THR A 304 11.61 -1.39 4.10
N PHE A 305 11.59 -2.43 3.33
CA PHE A 305 10.40 -3.22 3.11
C PHE A 305 10.77 -4.67 2.85
N SER A 306 9.89 -5.58 3.20
CA SER A 306 9.94 -6.98 2.81
C SER A 306 8.78 -7.25 1.86
N ARG A 307 9.01 -8.06 0.84
CA ARG A 307 7.99 -8.41 -0.13
C ARG A 307 8.12 -9.83 -0.63
N THR A 308 6.98 -10.50 -0.78
CA THR A 308 6.90 -11.80 -1.42
C THR A 308 6.44 -11.63 -2.86
N LEU A 309 7.19 -12.19 -3.82
CA LEU A 309 6.86 -12.17 -5.24
C LEU A 309 7.08 -13.56 -5.83
N GLY A 310 5.99 -14.19 -6.25
CA GLY A 310 6.03 -15.57 -6.69
C GLY A 310 6.50 -16.52 -5.56
N ASN A 311 7.61 -17.21 -5.80
CA ASN A 311 8.23 -18.13 -4.84
C ASN A 311 9.41 -17.52 -4.06
N LYS A 312 9.69 -16.22 -4.28
CA LYS A 312 10.83 -15.52 -3.66
C LYS A 312 10.36 -14.45 -2.70
N ASP A 313 11.14 -14.27 -1.66
CA ASP A 313 10.98 -13.20 -0.70
C ASP A 313 12.16 -12.22 -0.83
N PHE A 314 11.87 -10.94 -0.71
CA PHE A 314 12.85 -9.87 -0.82
C PHE A 314 12.85 -9.04 0.46
N PHE A 315 14.03 -8.64 0.89
CA PHE A 315 14.21 -7.59 1.89
C PHE A 315 15.05 -6.49 1.28
N VAL A 316 14.48 -5.30 1.18
CA VAL A 316 15.11 -4.18 0.50
C VAL A 316 15.30 -3.03 1.48
N ILE A 317 16.47 -2.45 1.42
CA ILE A 317 16.86 -1.25 2.13
C ILE A 317 17.10 -0.17 1.09
N TYR A 318 16.52 0.95 1.31
CA TYR A 318 16.51 2.05 0.39
C TYR A 318 16.97 3.34 1.08
N TYR A 319 17.88 4.06 0.43
CA TYR A 319 18.48 5.27 0.96
C TYR A 319 18.51 6.39 -0.09
N LEU A 320 18.18 7.61 0.33
CA LEU A 320 18.21 8.82 -0.49
C LEU A 320 19.21 9.81 0.09
N GLU A 321 20.18 10.26 -0.71
CA GLU A 321 21.16 11.26 -0.33
C GLU A 321 20.90 12.60 -1.03
N ARG A 322 20.79 13.65 -0.23
CA ARG A 322 20.54 15.03 -0.71
C ARG A 322 21.75 15.94 -0.63
N ASP A 323 22.64 15.69 0.32
CA ASP A 323 23.64 16.67 0.74
C ASP A 323 25.04 16.35 0.21
N GLN A 324 25.30 15.08 -0.12
CA GLN A 324 26.61 14.60 -0.51
C GLN A 324 26.59 13.95 -1.89
N LYS A 325 27.59 14.28 -2.72
CA LYS A 325 27.79 13.61 -4.00
C LYS A 325 28.19 12.16 -3.81
N PHE A 326 27.80 11.33 -4.76
CA PHE A 326 28.15 9.91 -4.75
C PHE A 326 29.66 9.70 -4.79
N ASN A 327 30.11 8.80 -3.93
CA ASN A 327 31.50 8.33 -3.86
C ASN A 327 31.49 6.82 -3.56
N GLU A 328 32.29 6.04 -4.25
CA GLU A 328 32.35 4.58 -4.06
C GLU A 328 32.79 4.16 -2.65
N GLN A 329 33.60 4.99 -1.97
CA GLN A 329 33.98 4.75 -0.59
C GLN A 329 32.78 4.86 0.34
N ASP A 330 31.91 5.85 0.16
CA ASP A 330 30.70 6.04 0.96
C ASP A 330 29.77 4.84 0.82
N LEU A 331 29.67 4.27 -0.40
CA LEU A 331 28.91 3.05 -0.65
C LEU A 331 29.42 1.87 0.17
N ALA A 332 30.75 1.69 0.22
CA ALA A 332 31.34 0.60 0.97
C ALA A 332 31.09 0.75 2.49
N GLU A 333 31.18 1.98 2.98
CA GLU A 333 30.86 2.33 4.36
C GLU A 333 29.37 2.07 4.67
N GLU A 334 28.48 2.47 3.76
CA GLU A 334 27.04 2.28 3.90
C GLU A 334 26.66 0.79 3.92
N LYS A 335 27.21 -0.02 3.02
CA LYS A 335 27.05 -1.48 3.05
C LYS A 335 27.55 -2.09 4.35
N ALA A 336 28.71 -1.64 4.85
CA ALA A 336 29.29 -2.12 6.10
C ALA A 336 28.40 -1.75 7.29
N ARG A 337 27.83 -0.54 7.31
CA ARG A 337 26.91 -0.06 8.33
C ARG A 337 25.63 -0.90 8.37
N MET A 338 25.05 -1.22 7.21
CA MET A 338 23.86 -2.05 7.09
C MET A 338 24.11 -3.47 7.62
N LEU A 339 25.20 -4.08 7.22
CA LEU A 339 25.59 -5.41 7.76
C LEU A 339 25.84 -5.37 9.27
N SER A 340 26.40 -4.27 9.77
CA SER A 340 26.62 -4.05 11.20
C SER A 340 25.29 -3.97 11.96
N PHE A 341 24.28 -3.31 11.42
CA PHE A 341 22.95 -3.24 12.03
C PHE A 341 22.38 -4.64 12.28
N PHE A 342 22.33 -5.50 11.27
CA PHE A 342 21.81 -6.85 11.42
C PHE A 342 22.62 -7.70 12.42
N ARG A 343 23.95 -7.50 12.49
CA ARG A 343 24.82 -8.18 13.44
C ARG A 343 24.67 -7.66 14.88
N GLN A 344 24.28 -6.39 15.04
CA GLN A 344 24.11 -5.73 16.33
C GLN A 344 22.72 -5.89 16.90
N PHE A 345 21.77 -6.43 16.13
CA PHE A 345 20.42 -6.73 16.64
C PHE A 345 20.51 -7.80 17.74
N LYS A 346 20.70 -7.31 18.97
CA LYS A 346 21.04 -8.15 20.13
C LYS A 346 19.83 -8.91 20.65
N LYS A 347 20.08 -10.02 21.34
CA LYS A 347 19.04 -10.84 21.98
C LYS A 347 18.11 -10.05 22.92
N GLY A 348 18.64 -9.02 23.58
CA GLY A 348 17.85 -8.13 24.47
C GLY A 348 16.86 -7.28 23.67
N ASP A 349 17.36 -6.67 22.62
CA ASP A 349 16.58 -5.78 21.78
C ASP A 349 15.47 -6.54 21.04
N PHE A 350 15.71 -7.80 20.65
CA PHE A 350 14.71 -8.63 19.98
C PHE A 350 13.45 -8.83 20.82
N LYS A 351 13.58 -9.12 22.12
CA LYS A 351 12.42 -9.34 22.98
C LYS A 351 11.59 -8.10 23.17
N GLU A 352 12.25 -6.98 23.35
CA GLU A 352 11.60 -5.68 23.50
C GLU A 352 10.91 -5.27 22.19
N GLN A 353 11.62 -5.34 21.07
CA GLN A 353 11.07 -4.99 19.76
C GLN A 353 9.90 -5.89 19.36
N LEU A 354 9.99 -7.19 19.65
CA LEU A 354 8.90 -8.13 19.40
C LEU A 354 7.68 -7.81 20.27
N ALA A 355 7.89 -7.47 21.54
CA ALA A 355 6.78 -7.10 22.43
C ALA A 355 6.09 -5.82 21.97
N ASN A 356 6.86 -4.79 21.63
CA ASN A 356 6.34 -3.53 21.09
C ASN A 356 5.61 -3.74 19.76
N PHE A 357 6.11 -4.63 18.93
CA PHE A 357 5.50 -4.93 17.64
C PHE A 357 4.17 -5.67 17.78
N ILE A 358 4.09 -6.64 18.70
CA ILE A 358 2.84 -7.33 19.03
C ILE A 358 1.81 -6.34 19.59
N GLU A 359 2.22 -5.48 20.52
CA GLU A 359 1.35 -4.45 21.08
C GLU A 359 0.82 -3.49 20.01
N LEU A 360 1.67 -3.08 19.06
CA LEU A 360 1.25 -2.23 17.93
C LEU A 360 0.15 -2.92 17.11
N VAL A 361 0.33 -4.19 16.74
CA VAL A 361 -0.64 -4.95 15.95
C VAL A 361 -1.96 -5.12 16.71
N GLU A 362 -1.90 -5.35 18.02
CA GLU A 362 -3.10 -5.46 18.88
C GLU A 362 -3.83 -4.10 19.00
N LEU A 363 -3.08 -3.01 19.17
CA LEU A 363 -3.64 -1.65 19.27
C LEU A 363 -4.28 -1.20 17.95
N GLU A 364 -3.66 -1.50 16.82
CA GLU A 364 -4.19 -1.13 15.51
C GLU A 364 -5.56 -1.78 15.27
N GLN A 365 -5.72 -3.06 15.63
CA GLN A 365 -7.02 -3.73 15.54
C GLN A 365 -8.11 -3.04 16.36
N VAL A 366 -7.79 -2.58 17.56
CA VAL A 366 -8.75 -1.92 18.46
C VAL A 366 -9.09 -0.52 17.99
N SER A 367 -8.08 0.26 17.58
CA SER A 367 -8.27 1.65 17.14
C SER A 367 -9.12 1.74 15.89
N THR A 368 -9.00 0.77 14.98
CA THR A 368 -9.73 0.76 13.70
C THR A 368 -11.15 0.19 13.80
N ALA A 369 -11.51 -0.47 14.90
CA ALA A 369 -12.77 -1.20 15.03
C ALA A 369 -14.03 -0.32 14.97
N ASN A 370 -13.94 0.95 15.30
CA ASN A 370 -15.06 1.87 15.48
C ASN A 370 -15.21 2.94 14.37
N SER A 371 -14.36 2.91 13.35
CA SER A 371 -14.42 3.80 12.20
C SER A 371 -14.69 3.00 10.93
N ALA A 372 -15.67 3.42 10.13
CA ALA A 372 -15.97 2.74 8.87
C ALA A 372 -14.77 2.76 7.91
N VAL A 373 -14.07 3.89 7.82
CA VAL A 373 -12.92 4.06 6.93
C VAL A 373 -11.76 3.20 7.39
N GLU A 374 -11.36 3.35 8.65
CA GLU A 374 -10.20 2.63 9.20
C GLU A 374 -10.43 1.12 9.23
N ALA A 375 -11.65 0.68 9.57
CA ALA A 375 -11.99 -0.74 9.57
C ALA A 375 -11.84 -1.38 8.19
N VAL A 376 -12.33 -0.71 7.14
CA VAL A 376 -12.22 -1.23 5.78
C VAL A 376 -10.78 -1.18 5.28
N GLU A 377 -10.05 -0.09 5.52
CA GLU A 377 -8.64 0.02 5.16
C GLU A 377 -7.79 -1.06 5.83
N TYR A 378 -8.02 -1.33 7.11
CA TYR A 378 -7.36 -2.41 7.83
C TYR A 378 -7.67 -3.78 7.21
N GLU A 379 -8.93 -4.06 6.88
CA GLU A 379 -9.32 -5.35 6.28
C GLU A 379 -8.76 -5.50 4.86
N VAL A 380 -8.61 -4.41 4.10
CA VAL A 380 -7.97 -4.38 2.78
C VAL A 380 -6.47 -4.69 2.87
N GLN A 381 -5.79 -4.23 3.92
CA GLN A 381 -4.37 -4.53 4.13
C GLN A 381 -4.08 -6.03 4.19
N ARG A 382 -5.05 -6.85 4.59
CA ARG A 382 -4.93 -8.32 4.64
C ARG A 382 -4.78 -8.97 3.25
N PHE A 383 -5.09 -8.26 2.17
CA PHE A 383 -4.84 -8.72 0.80
C PHE A 383 -3.37 -8.54 0.38
N ASN A 384 -2.63 -7.71 1.08
CA ASN A 384 -1.20 -7.58 0.83
C ASN A 384 -0.43 -8.45 1.82
N PRO A 385 0.26 -9.52 1.35
CA PRO A 385 1.00 -10.43 2.22
C PRO A 385 2.19 -9.76 2.93
N ASP A 386 2.58 -8.58 2.48
CA ASP A 386 3.67 -7.82 3.09
C ASP A 386 3.23 -7.06 4.35
N ASN A 387 1.93 -6.80 4.50
CA ASN A 387 1.38 -6.17 5.69
C ASN A 387 1.29 -7.15 6.86
N ILE A 388 1.24 -6.59 8.05
CA ILE A 388 1.02 -7.35 9.28
C ILE A 388 -0.38 -7.08 9.78
N THR A 389 -1.03 -8.14 10.19
CA THR A 389 -2.38 -8.08 10.70
C THR A 389 -2.51 -8.96 11.94
N VAL A 390 -3.65 -8.90 12.61
CA VAL A 390 -3.94 -9.75 13.78
C VAL A 390 -3.88 -11.24 13.49
N ASP A 391 -4.01 -11.64 12.23
CA ASP A 391 -3.87 -13.05 11.83
C ASP A 391 -2.44 -13.57 12.04
N ASP A 392 -1.47 -12.66 12.04
CA ASP A 392 -0.06 -12.97 12.25
C ASP A 392 0.30 -13.14 13.74
N LEU A 393 -0.54 -12.65 14.66
CA LEU A 393 -0.27 -12.71 16.11
C LEU A 393 0.05 -14.11 16.64
N PRO A 394 -0.64 -15.19 16.21
CA PRO A 394 -0.32 -16.55 16.67
C PRO A 394 1.10 -16.99 16.33
N VAL A 395 1.65 -16.51 15.21
CA VAL A 395 3.03 -16.77 14.79
C VAL A 395 3.99 -15.85 15.52
N LEU A 396 3.71 -14.53 15.55
CA LEU A 396 4.52 -13.53 16.23
C LEU A 396 4.75 -13.89 17.70
N LYS A 397 3.72 -14.29 18.43
CA LYS A 397 3.80 -14.66 19.85
C LYS A 397 4.65 -15.93 20.12
N LYS A 398 4.97 -16.72 19.09
CA LYS A 398 5.82 -17.91 19.18
C LYS A 398 7.26 -17.66 18.76
N LEU A 399 7.56 -16.50 18.17
CA LEU A 399 8.90 -16.19 17.71
C LEU A 399 9.91 -16.18 18.84
N SER A 400 11.10 -16.61 18.52
CA SER A 400 12.22 -16.72 19.45
C SER A 400 13.49 -16.10 18.86
N VAL A 401 14.48 -15.85 19.73
CA VAL A 401 15.82 -15.41 19.31
C VAL A 401 16.46 -16.42 18.35
N LYS A 402 16.14 -17.72 18.47
CA LYS A 402 16.65 -18.75 17.54
C LYS A 402 16.12 -18.55 16.11
N ASP A 403 14.89 -18.06 15.96
CA ASP A 403 14.31 -17.75 14.65
C ASP A 403 15.01 -16.55 14.02
N LEU A 404 15.28 -15.51 14.81
CA LEU A 404 16.10 -14.37 14.38
C LEU A 404 17.51 -14.83 13.96
N GLU A 405 18.22 -15.59 14.83
CA GLU A 405 19.56 -16.08 14.54
C GLU A 405 19.58 -16.90 13.24
N ARG A 406 18.58 -17.76 13.03
CA ARG A 406 18.45 -18.56 11.80
C ARG A 406 18.33 -17.69 10.56
N VAL A 407 17.46 -16.67 10.60
CA VAL A 407 17.25 -15.75 9.46
C VAL A 407 18.50 -14.94 9.18
N LEU A 408 19.13 -14.35 10.22
CA LEU A 408 20.36 -13.57 10.07
C LEU A 408 21.49 -14.42 9.52
N ASP A 409 21.67 -15.62 10.04
CA ASP A 409 22.73 -16.54 9.62
C ASP A 409 22.55 -17.07 8.21
N ARG A 410 21.32 -17.29 7.80
CA ARG A 410 21.03 -17.85 6.48
C ARG A 410 21.09 -16.79 5.38
N TYR A 411 20.55 -15.60 5.60
CA TYR A 411 20.30 -14.63 4.54
C TYR A 411 21.16 -13.37 4.62
N PHE A 412 21.57 -12.93 5.82
CA PHE A 412 22.26 -11.64 6.01
C PHE A 412 23.77 -11.76 6.25
N LYS A 413 24.36 -12.95 6.03
CA LYS A 413 25.82 -13.14 6.10
C LYS A 413 26.56 -12.54 4.92
N LYS A 414 25.94 -12.56 3.75
CA LYS A 414 26.49 -12.00 2.50
C LYS A 414 26.11 -10.54 2.38
N PRO A 415 26.90 -9.71 1.70
CA PRO A 415 26.49 -8.35 1.38
C PRO A 415 25.25 -8.36 0.47
N PRO A 416 24.37 -7.35 0.56
CA PRO A 416 23.23 -7.20 -0.33
C PRO A 416 23.69 -6.94 -1.77
N LYS A 417 22.85 -7.25 -2.71
CA LYS A 417 22.94 -6.74 -4.08
C LYS A 417 22.58 -5.26 -4.09
N THR A 418 23.26 -4.48 -4.90
CA THR A 418 23.14 -3.03 -4.82
C THR A 418 22.83 -2.43 -6.18
N TRP A 419 21.92 -1.49 -6.16
CA TRP A 419 21.64 -0.60 -7.29
C TRP A 419 21.79 0.85 -6.85
N ILE A 420 22.52 1.63 -7.63
CA ILE A 420 22.86 3.02 -7.32
C ILE A 420 22.43 3.87 -8.49
N LEU A 421 21.57 4.83 -8.21
CA LEU A 421 21.27 5.91 -9.13
C LEU A 421 22.08 7.14 -8.72
N VAL A 422 22.83 7.68 -9.64
CA VAL A 422 23.60 8.91 -9.44
C VAL A 422 22.98 10.01 -10.28
N ASN A 423 22.79 11.17 -9.70
CA ASN A 423 22.20 12.30 -10.41
C ASN A 423 23.16 12.81 -11.52
N ASP A 424 22.66 12.85 -12.74
CA ASP A 424 23.38 13.31 -13.92
C ASP A 424 23.16 14.79 -14.25
N THR A 425 22.25 15.49 -13.56
CA THR A 425 21.89 16.87 -13.87
C THR A 425 22.92 17.92 -13.46
N GLU A 426 24.05 17.54 -12.89
CA GLU A 426 25.12 18.49 -12.51
C GLU A 426 25.96 19.03 -13.69
N THR A 427 25.69 18.62 -14.92
CA THR A 427 26.42 19.07 -16.10
C THR A 427 25.85 20.33 -16.77
N GLU A 428 24.64 20.79 -16.41
CA GLU A 428 23.98 21.93 -17.04
C GLU A 428 23.85 23.20 -16.18
N GLY A 429 24.57 23.28 -15.10
CA GLY A 429 24.62 24.46 -14.22
C GLY A 429 25.80 25.38 -14.54
N LYS A 430 25.91 25.86 -15.80
CA LYS A 430 26.77 27.03 -16.16
C LYS A 430 25.98 28.00 -17.00
#